data_a86891aec0e766ce467587f962801991
#
_entry.id   a86891aec0e766ce467587f962801991
#
_cell.length_a   1.000
_cell.length_b   1.000
_cell.length_c   1.000
_cell.angle_alpha   90.00
_cell.angle_beta   90.00
_cell.angle_gamma   90.00
#
_symmetry.space_group_name_H-M   'P 1'
#
loop_
_entity.id
_entity.type
_entity.pdbx_description
1 polymer ?
#
loop_
_entity_poly.entity_id
_entity_poly.type
_entity_poly.pdbx_seq_one_letter_code
_entity_poly.pdbx_strand_id
1 'polypeptide(L)'
;MKKITIAILMLLGTFSIASAEVGVNVGVSGSMGVFHAEAEESIGSERKGDDTGVGIFGYGSVFIEKNLGQYFTIGIDYVPASMESDVVESTRSTGADDARADKTNKASVDFEDFTTYYAAVNLTENFFLKAGIINVDVITKEVLETGGSYGNGDLDGEMFGMGYNKDLTNGLFVRAEG
;
A
#
# COMPACT_ATOMS: atom_id res chain seq x y z
N MET A 1 2.37 -8.30 -12.23
CA MET A 1 3.33 -9.43 -12.18
C MET A 1 4.61 -9.19 -12.98
N LYS A 2 4.57 -8.81 -14.26
CA LYS A 2 5.80 -8.57 -15.07
C LYS A 2 6.73 -7.49 -14.50
N LYS A 3 6.19 -6.42 -13.93
CA LYS A 3 6.99 -5.31 -13.35
C LYS A 3 7.76 -5.74 -12.09
N ILE A 4 7.12 -6.53 -11.23
CA ILE A 4 7.75 -7.08 -10.01
C ILE A 4 8.87 -8.05 -10.35
N THR A 5 8.65 -8.92 -11.35
CA THR A 5 9.66 -9.87 -11.81
C THR A 5 10.90 -9.16 -12.33
N ILE A 6 10.72 -8.04 -13.06
CA ILE A 6 11.84 -7.24 -13.59
C ILE A 6 12.59 -6.54 -12.43
N ALA A 7 11.88 -6.01 -11.45
CA ALA A 7 12.51 -5.35 -10.29
C ALA A 7 13.31 -6.34 -9.43
N ILE A 8 12.76 -7.53 -9.18
CA ILE A 8 13.48 -8.60 -8.48
C ILE A 8 14.71 -9.06 -9.29
N LEU A 9 14.59 -9.21 -10.61
CA LEU A 9 15.73 -9.56 -11.48
C LEU A 9 16.80 -8.46 -11.47
N MET A 10 16.44 -7.19 -11.48
CA MET A 10 17.39 -6.08 -11.37
C MET A 10 18.09 -6.07 -10.01
N LEU A 11 17.36 -6.33 -8.93
CA LEU A 11 17.93 -6.42 -7.59
C LEU A 11 18.92 -7.59 -7.48
N LEU A 12 18.60 -8.73 -8.10
CA LEU A 12 19.46 -9.92 -8.14
C LEU A 12 20.62 -9.79 -9.13
N GLY A 13 20.45 -9.05 -10.22
CA GLY A 13 21.45 -8.94 -11.31
C GLY A 13 22.66 -8.07 -11.01
N THR A 14 22.69 -7.33 -9.91
CA THR A 14 23.81 -6.45 -9.52
C THR A 14 24.82 -7.13 -8.58
N PHE A 15 24.91 -8.45 -8.59
CA PHE A 15 25.82 -9.23 -7.73
C PHE A 15 27.28 -9.24 -8.15
N SER A 16 27.74 -8.33 -8.98
CA SER A 16 29.15 -8.28 -9.30
C SER A 16 29.85 -7.07 -8.72
N ILE A 17 30.78 -7.38 -7.82
CA ILE A 17 32.00 -6.64 -7.48
C ILE A 17 31.84 -5.51 -6.44
N ALA A 18 32.17 -5.83 -5.25
CA ALA A 18 33.17 -5.28 -4.36
C ALA A 18 32.95 -5.81 -2.95
N SER A 19 33.99 -6.20 -2.26
CA SER A 19 34.06 -6.79 -0.92
C SER A 19 33.58 -5.85 0.22
N ALA A 20 32.40 -5.34 0.14
CA ALA A 20 31.62 -4.87 1.28
C ALA A 20 30.50 -5.90 1.46
N GLU A 21 30.18 -6.28 2.67
CA GLU A 21 29.11 -7.22 2.98
C GLU A 21 27.78 -6.73 2.40
N VAL A 22 27.54 -7.06 1.15
CA VAL A 22 26.29 -6.71 0.47
C VAL A 22 25.35 -7.87 0.69
N GLY A 23 24.76 -7.91 1.88
CA GLY A 23 23.74 -8.90 2.23
C GLY A 23 22.45 -8.68 1.45
N VAL A 24 21.82 -9.76 1.03
CA VAL A 24 20.43 -9.76 0.57
C VAL A 24 19.59 -10.42 1.66
N ASN A 25 18.56 -9.73 2.10
CA ASN A 25 17.60 -10.23 3.07
C ASN A 25 16.27 -10.49 2.38
N VAL A 26 15.63 -11.55 2.78
CA VAL A 26 14.25 -11.88 2.39
C VAL A 26 13.49 -12.24 3.65
N GLY A 27 12.30 -11.70 3.81
CA GLY A 27 11.55 -11.93 5.03
C GLY A 27 10.08 -11.58 4.93
N VAL A 28 9.46 -11.62 6.10
CA VAL A 28 8.10 -11.17 6.33
C VAL A 28 8.13 -10.04 7.34
N SER A 29 7.25 -9.07 7.18
CA SER A 29 7.08 -7.99 8.15
C SER A 29 5.64 -7.86 8.58
N GLY A 30 5.43 -7.30 9.77
CA GLY A 30 4.16 -6.81 10.24
C GLY A 30 4.25 -5.30 10.35
N SER A 31 3.33 -4.61 9.70
CA SER A 31 3.32 -3.16 9.60
C SER A 31 1.99 -2.59 10.06
N MET A 32 2.04 -1.40 10.64
CA MET A 32 0.87 -0.60 10.96
C MET A 32 1.08 0.78 10.37
N GLY A 33 0.12 1.26 9.60
CA GLY A 33 0.22 2.54 8.92
C GLY A 33 -1.02 3.39 9.09
N VAL A 34 -0.82 4.71 9.00
CA VAL A 34 -1.88 5.70 8.84
C VAL A 34 -1.84 6.17 7.40
N PHE A 35 -2.93 5.98 6.69
CA PHE A 35 -3.08 6.39 5.31
C PHE A 35 -3.94 7.65 5.26
N HIS A 36 -3.49 8.60 4.48
CA HIS A 36 -4.23 9.80 4.15
C HIS A 36 -4.47 9.81 2.65
N ALA A 37 -5.72 9.86 2.23
CA ALA A 37 -6.11 9.92 0.83
C ALA A 37 -6.94 11.17 0.57
N GLU A 38 -6.66 11.82 -0.54
CA GLU A 38 -7.43 12.95 -1.05
C GLU A 38 -8.17 12.51 -2.32
N ALA A 39 -9.46 12.74 -2.37
CA ALA A 39 -10.29 12.48 -3.54
C ALA A 39 -10.87 13.78 -4.06
N GLU A 40 -10.78 13.98 -5.39
CA GLU A 40 -11.41 15.11 -6.08
C GLU A 40 -12.66 14.64 -6.80
N GLU A 41 -13.81 15.20 -6.44
CA GLU A 41 -15.03 15.02 -7.22
C GLU A 41 -15.15 16.10 -8.27
N SER A 42 -15.18 15.71 -9.55
CA SER A 42 -15.43 16.61 -10.68
C SER A 42 -16.64 16.17 -11.49
N ILE A 43 -17.55 17.10 -11.77
CA ILE A 43 -18.68 16.88 -12.69
C ILE A 43 -18.46 17.75 -13.92
N GLY A 44 -18.10 17.11 -15.04
CA GLY A 44 -17.68 17.81 -16.25
C GLY A 44 -16.33 18.50 -16.06
N SER A 45 -16.26 19.81 -16.26
CA SER A 45 -15.06 20.62 -16.03
C SER A 45 -15.09 21.43 -14.72
N GLU A 46 -16.10 21.22 -13.87
CA GLU A 46 -16.22 21.90 -12.58
C GLU A 46 -15.84 20.96 -11.44
N ARG A 47 -14.86 21.37 -10.62
CA ARG A 47 -14.50 20.72 -9.36
C ARG A 47 -15.59 20.98 -8.33
N LYS A 48 -16.19 19.95 -7.77
CA LYS A 48 -17.32 20.09 -6.83
C LYS A 48 -16.98 19.85 -5.37
N GLY A 49 -15.87 19.25 -5.07
CA GLY A 49 -15.48 19.01 -3.68
C GLY A 49 -14.16 18.27 -3.57
N ASP A 50 -13.52 18.45 -2.42
CA ASP A 50 -12.41 17.66 -1.95
C ASP A 50 -12.92 16.83 -0.79
N ASP A 51 -12.73 15.53 -0.83
CA ASP A 51 -12.98 14.64 0.30
C ASP A 51 -11.66 14.05 0.78
N THR A 52 -11.49 14.03 2.09
CA THR A 52 -10.26 13.56 2.73
C THR A 52 -10.57 12.37 3.60
N GLY A 53 -9.93 11.25 3.34
CA GLY A 53 -10.05 10.04 4.13
C GLY A 53 -8.78 9.76 4.92
N VAL A 54 -8.92 9.42 6.20
CA VAL A 54 -7.83 8.92 7.04
C VAL A 54 -8.19 7.52 7.50
N GLY A 55 -7.31 6.56 7.25
CA GLY A 55 -7.48 5.18 7.68
C GLY A 55 -6.26 4.66 8.43
N ILE A 56 -6.49 3.76 9.38
CA ILE A 56 -5.43 3.03 10.08
C ILE A 56 -5.54 1.57 9.66
N PHE A 57 -4.46 1.03 9.14
CA PHE A 57 -4.40 -0.36 8.68
C PHE A 57 -3.21 -1.09 9.29
N GLY A 58 -3.45 -2.35 9.67
CA GLY A 58 -2.38 -3.30 9.99
C GLY A 58 -2.31 -4.35 8.89
N TYR A 59 -1.12 -4.65 8.39
CA TYR A 59 -0.94 -5.62 7.33
C TYR A 59 0.36 -6.42 7.50
N GLY A 60 0.37 -7.59 6.90
CA GLY A 60 1.56 -8.42 6.77
C GLY A 60 2.09 -8.37 5.35
N SER A 61 3.39 -8.31 5.19
CA SER A 61 4.05 -8.26 3.89
C SER A 61 5.21 -9.23 3.77
N VAL A 62 5.63 -9.45 2.55
CA VAL A 62 6.88 -10.14 2.20
C VAL A 62 7.82 -9.14 1.56
N PHE A 63 9.09 -9.17 1.93
CA PHE A 63 10.06 -8.24 1.39
C PHE A 63 11.33 -8.92 0.89
N ILE A 64 11.99 -8.23 -0.02
CA ILE A 64 13.36 -8.49 -0.43
C ILE A 64 14.12 -7.17 -0.38
N GLU A 65 15.29 -7.19 0.25
CA GLU A 65 16.10 -6.00 0.39
C GLU A 65 17.58 -6.31 0.24
N LYS A 66 18.34 -5.28 -0.08
CA LYS A 66 19.78 -5.30 -0.23
C LYS A 66 20.43 -4.25 0.66
N ASN A 67 21.33 -4.70 1.53
CA ASN A 67 22.14 -3.80 2.34
C ASN A 67 23.23 -3.18 1.50
N LEU A 68 23.37 -1.87 1.55
CA LEU A 68 24.41 -1.08 0.91
C LEU A 68 25.35 -0.54 2.00
N GLY A 69 26.27 -1.40 2.41
CA GLY A 69 27.09 -1.16 3.60
C GLY A 69 26.29 -1.33 4.89
N GLN A 70 26.74 -0.68 5.95
CA GLN A 70 26.13 -0.81 7.28
C GLN A 70 24.97 0.17 7.55
N TYR A 71 24.83 1.22 6.71
CA TYR A 71 23.90 2.31 7.00
C TYR A 71 22.68 2.34 6.09
N PHE A 72 22.78 1.80 4.88
CA PHE A 72 21.72 1.93 3.88
C PHE A 72 21.19 0.58 3.44
N THR A 73 19.90 0.56 3.17
CA THR A 73 19.18 -0.59 2.63
C THR A 73 18.24 -0.10 1.53
N ILE A 74 18.13 -0.83 0.44
CA ILE A 74 17.08 -0.64 -0.56
C ILE A 74 16.27 -1.92 -0.68
N GLY A 75 14.97 -1.81 -0.93
CA GLY A 75 14.14 -2.99 -0.98
C GLY A 75 12.79 -2.78 -1.66
N ILE A 76 12.10 -3.90 -1.77
CA ILE A 76 10.74 -4.00 -2.25
C ILE A 76 9.96 -4.78 -1.19
N ASP A 77 8.79 -4.27 -0.85
CA ASP A 77 7.85 -4.85 0.07
C ASP A 77 6.54 -5.09 -0.68
N TYR A 78 5.93 -6.25 -0.49
CA TYR A 78 4.71 -6.65 -1.17
C TYR A 78 3.72 -7.25 -0.19
N VAL A 79 2.49 -6.74 -0.20
CA VAL A 79 1.37 -7.26 0.60
C VAL A 79 0.61 -8.27 -0.26
N PRO A 80 0.67 -9.58 0.07
CA PRO A 80 0.06 -10.62 -0.77
C PRO A 80 -1.45 -10.75 -0.60
N ALA A 81 -2.01 -10.13 0.45
CA ALA A 81 -3.44 -10.16 0.74
C ALA A 81 -4.10 -8.85 0.33
N SER A 82 -5.29 -8.93 -0.24
CA SER A 82 -6.11 -7.73 -0.45
C SER A 82 -6.55 -7.15 0.90
N MET A 83 -6.60 -5.83 0.98
CA MET A 83 -7.14 -5.10 2.12
C MET A 83 -8.49 -4.52 1.71
N GLU A 84 -9.54 -4.92 2.41
CA GLU A 84 -10.90 -4.46 2.10
C GLU A 84 -11.26 -3.25 2.97
N SER A 85 -11.90 -2.24 2.36
CA SER A 85 -12.49 -1.13 3.09
C SER A 85 -13.84 -1.52 3.69
N ASP A 86 -14.31 -0.75 4.63
CA ASP A 86 -15.71 -0.84 5.08
C ASP A 86 -16.67 -0.51 3.93
N VAL A 87 -17.84 -1.13 3.95
CA VAL A 87 -18.91 -0.86 2.99
C VAL A 87 -19.60 0.46 3.36
N VAL A 88 -19.58 1.41 2.43
CA VAL A 88 -20.36 2.66 2.57
C VAL A 88 -21.71 2.48 1.91
N GLU A 89 -22.78 2.76 2.67
CA GLU A 89 -24.15 2.71 2.18
C GLU A 89 -24.73 4.12 2.09
N SER A 90 -25.34 4.44 0.95
CA SER A 90 -26.04 5.70 0.73
C SER A 90 -27.44 5.44 0.19
N THR A 91 -28.46 5.84 0.94
CA THR A 91 -29.86 5.69 0.53
C THR A 91 -30.39 7.01 0.03
N ARG A 92 -30.99 7.00 -1.17
CA ARG A 92 -31.66 8.15 -1.78
C ARG A 92 -33.11 7.82 -2.05
N SER A 93 -34.01 8.69 -1.60
CA SER A 93 -35.44 8.61 -1.96
C SER A 93 -35.63 9.20 -3.36
N THR A 94 -36.13 8.39 -4.30
CA THR A 94 -36.43 8.83 -5.67
C THR A 94 -37.93 9.01 -5.84
N GLY A 95 -38.39 10.25 -5.95
CA GLY A 95 -39.76 10.59 -6.31
C GLY A 95 -40.46 11.65 -5.43
N ALA A 96 -41.40 12.38 -6.05
CA ALA A 96 -42.16 13.44 -5.42
C ALA A 96 -43.56 12.96 -4.89
N ASP A 97 -43.96 11.73 -5.21
CA ASP A 97 -45.25 11.16 -4.86
C ASP A 97 -45.13 9.90 -3.99
N ASP A 98 -46.21 9.48 -3.37
CA ASP A 98 -46.32 8.39 -2.36
C ASP A 98 -45.83 6.98 -2.79
N ALA A 99 -45.29 6.81 -4.00
CA ALA A 99 -44.67 5.59 -4.49
C ALA A 99 -43.12 5.69 -4.46
N ARG A 100 -42.57 6.23 -3.38
CA ARG A 100 -41.10 6.32 -3.21
C ARG A 100 -40.52 4.94 -2.97
N ALA A 101 -39.74 4.48 -3.93
CA ALA A 101 -38.80 3.39 -3.69
C ALA A 101 -37.46 4.01 -3.21
N ASP A 102 -37.08 3.72 -1.98
CA ASP A 102 -35.75 4.04 -1.51
C ASP A 102 -34.74 3.17 -2.28
N LYS A 103 -33.75 3.81 -2.87
CA LYS A 103 -32.66 3.13 -3.55
C LYS A 103 -31.41 3.22 -2.70
N THR A 104 -30.82 2.07 -2.40
CA THR A 104 -29.61 2.00 -1.59
C THR A 104 -28.42 1.63 -2.46
N ASN A 105 -27.46 2.51 -2.51
CA ASN A 105 -26.16 2.27 -3.13
C ASN A 105 -25.21 1.78 -2.06
N LYS A 106 -24.44 0.74 -2.39
CA LYS A 106 -23.37 0.19 -1.56
C LYS A 106 -22.10 0.22 -2.36
N ALA A 107 -21.03 0.70 -1.76
CA ALA A 107 -19.70 0.71 -2.35
C ALA A 107 -18.65 0.35 -1.30
N SER A 108 -17.68 -0.44 -1.70
CA SER A 108 -16.44 -0.70 -0.97
C SER A 108 -15.29 -0.77 -1.96
N VAL A 109 -14.08 -0.69 -1.47
CA VAL A 109 -12.88 -0.84 -2.28
C VAL A 109 -11.97 -1.90 -1.68
N ASP A 110 -11.37 -2.68 -2.56
CA ASP A 110 -10.27 -3.56 -2.22
C ASP A 110 -8.99 -2.95 -2.73
N PHE A 111 -7.98 -2.97 -1.88
CA PHE A 111 -6.62 -2.61 -2.23
C PHE A 111 -5.84 -3.88 -2.52
N GLU A 112 -5.45 -4.04 -3.78
CA GLU A 112 -4.73 -5.21 -4.26
C GLU A 112 -3.33 -4.83 -4.75
N ASP A 113 -2.44 -5.82 -4.87
CA ASP A 113 -1.07 -5.65 -5.38
C ASP A 113 -0.26 -4.52 -4.72
N PHE A 114 -0.53 -4.28 -3.42
CA PHE A 114 0.14 -3.24 -2.66
C PHE A 114 1.65 -3.50 -2.63
N THR A 115 2.40 -2.66 -3.32
CA THR A 115 3.85 -2.78 -3.47
C THR A 115 4.54 -1.49 -3.05
N THR A 116 5.54 -1.60 -2.19
CA THR A 116 6.38 -0.49 -1.76
C THR A 116 7.82 -0.68 -2.24
N TYR A 117 8.35 0.30 -2.95
CA TYR A 117 9.76 0.42 -3.26
C TYR A 117 10.38 1.41 -2.28
N TYR A 118 11.41 1.00 -1.55
CA TYR A 118 11.91 1.82 -0.46
C TYR A 118 13.42 1.88 -0.36
N ALA A 119 13.88 2.92 0.32
CA ALA A 119 15.19 3.03 0.91
C ALA A 119 15.07 3.19 2.42
N ALA A 120 16.01 2.62 3.16
CA ALA A 120 16.07 2.76 4.60
C ALA A 120 17.47 3.19 5.04
N VAL A 121 17.52 3.92 6.15
CA VAL A 121 18.73 4.35 6.83
C VAL A 121 18.76 3.73 8.22
N ASN A 122 19.75 2.91 8.50
CA ASN A 122 19.96 2.31 9.81
C ASN A 122 20.55 3.36 10.75
N LEU A 123 19.80 3.77 11.77
CA LEU A 123 20.24 4.70 12.81
C LEU A 123 21.08 4.00 13.87
N THR A 124 20.74 2.75 14.13
CA THR A 124 21.46 1.84 15.02
C THR A 124 21.46 0.44 14.40
N GLU A 125 22.02 -0.55 15.09
CA GLU A 125 21.95 -1.96 14.68
C GLU A 125 20.50 -2.48 14.56
N ASN A 126 19.56 -1.85 15.27
CA ASN A 126 18.19 -2.34 15.34
C ASN A 126 17.17 -1.35 14.77
N PHE A 127 17.39 -0.03 14.89
CA PHE A 127 16.44 0.99 14.46
C PHE A 127 16.80 1.56 13.09
N PHE A 128 15.77 1.71 12.25
CA PHE A 128 15.89 2.32 10.93
C PHE A 128 14.75 3.29 10.65
N LEU A 129 15.03 4.22 9.73
CA LEU A 129 14.01 5.05 9.06
C LEU A 129 13.87 4.56 7.63
N LYS A 130 12.65 4.54 7.14
CA LYS A 130 12.27 4.03 5.82
C LYS A 130 11.49 5.12 5.07
N ALA A 131 11.80 5.30 3.80
CA ALA A 131 11.05 6.15 2.89
C ALA A 131 10.89 5.43 1.56
N GLY A 132 9.75 5.59 0.90
CA GLY A 132 9.48 4.86 -0.33
C GLY A 132 8.30 5.40 -1.10
N ILE A 133 8.07 4.76 -2.23
CA ILE A 133 6.91 4.96 -3.08
C ILE A 133 6.03 3.72 -3.03
N ILE A 134 4.74 3.94 -2.98
CA ILE A 134 3.70 2.91 -2.93
C ILE A 134 2.99 2.89 -4.28
N ASN A 135 2.72 1.68 -4.77
CA ASN A 135 1.75 1.45 -5.83
C ASN A 135 0.72 0.46 -5.33
N VAL A 136 -0.55 0.74 -5.55
CA VAL A 136 -1.66 -0.13 -5.15
C VAL A 136 -2.79 -0.07 -6.17
N ASP A 137 -3.34 -1.23 -6.50
CA ASP A 137 -4.51 -1.34 -7.34
C ASP A 137 -5.78 -1.20 -6.48
N VAL A 138 -6.69 -0.33 -6.90
CA VAL A 138 -7.98 -0.10 -6.23
C VAL A 138 -9.08 -0.74 -7.05
N ILE A 139 -9.67 -1.79 -6.51
CA ILE A 139 -10.77 -2.52 -7.12
C ILE A 139 -12.07 -2.10 -6.45
N THR A 140 -12.93 -1.41 -7.20
CA THR A 140 -14.22 -0.97 -6.69
C THR A 140 -15.22 -2.10 -6.71
N LYS A 141 -15.85 -2.38 -5.58
CA LYS A 141 -16.97 -3.30 -5.43
C LYS A 141 -18.23 -2.50 -5.16
N GLU A 142 -19.21 -2.60 -6.05
CA GLU A 142 -20.39 -1.76 -5.96
C GLU A 142 -21.68 -2.50 -6.27
N VAL A 143 -22.76 -2.07 -5.61
CA VAL A 143 -24.13 -2.39 -5.95
C VAL A 143 -24.90 -1.07 -6.00
N LEU A 144 -25.10 -0.55 -7.21
CA LEU A 144 -25.75 0.76 -7.42
C LEU A 144 -27.15 0.59 -8.00
N GLU A 145 -28.17 0.76 -7.16
CA GLU A 145 -29.57 0.72 -7.59
C GLU A 145 -29.99 1.96 -8.40
N THR A 146 -29.20 3.03 -8.31
CA THR A 146 -29.45 4.29 -9.04
C THR A 146 -28.90 4.30 -10.45
N GLY A 147 -28.13 3.26 -10.84
CA GLY A 147 -27.38 3.21 -12.09
C GLY A 147 -26.06 4.01 -12.00
N GLY A 148 -25.16 3.73 -12.91
CA GLY A 148 -23.81 4.25 -12.88
C GLY A 148 -22.81 3.15 -12.55
N SER A 149 -21.53 3.45 -12.59
CA SER A 149 -20.46 2.59 -12.08
C SER A 149 -19.23 3.43 -11.71
N TYR A 150 -18.52 2.98 -10.71
CA TYR A 150 -17.20 3.46 -10.37
C TYR A 150 -16.16 2.53 -11.00
N GLY A 151 -15.18 3.10 -11.70
CA GLY A 151 -14.11 2.31 -12.29
C GLY A 151 -13.09 1.86 -11.26
N ASN A 152 -12.32 0.84 -11.62
CA ASN A 152 -11.09 0.51 -10.91
C ASN A 152 -10.01 1.55 -11.23
N GLY A 153 -9.07 1.75 -10.33
CA GLY A 153 -7.97 2.70 -10.50
C GLY A 153 -6.69 2.20 -9.87
N ASP A 154 -5.60 2.88 -10.18
CA ASP A 154 -4.31 2.68 -9.55
C ASP A 154 -4.02 3.90 -8.68
N LEU A 155 -3.46 3.70 -7.50
CA LEU A 155 -2.99 4.77 -6.64
C LEU A 155 -1.48 4.66 -6.45
N ASP A 156 -0.84 5.80 -6.60
CA ASP A 156 0.56 5.99 -6.26
C ASP A 156 0.65 6.87 -5.02
N GLY A 157 1.57 6.54 -4.12
CA GLY A 157 1.75 7.28 -2.89
C GLY A 157 3.20 7.30 -2.42
N GLU A 158 3.45 8.13 -1.42
CA GLU A 158 4.72 8.18 -0.70
C GLU A 158 4.53 7.62 0.70
N MET A 159 5.54 6.92 1.19
CA MET A 159 5.54 6.42 2.56
C MET A 159 6.78 6.90 3.30
N PHE A 160 6.59 7.19 4.57
CA PHE A 160 7.66 7.42 5.54
C PHE A 160 7.36 6.58 6.75
N GLY A 161 8.35 5.90 7.28
CA GLY A 161 8.16 5.03 8.42
C GLY A 161 9.43 4.83 9.22
N MET A 162 9.29 4.14 10.30
CA MET A 162 10.38 3.69 11.14
C MET A 162 10.17 2.23 11.53
N GLY A 163 11.25 1.54 11.81
CA GLY A 163 11.13 0.16 12.20
C GLY A 163 12.23 -0.28 13.15
N TYR A 164 11.98 -1.44 13.70
CA TYR A 164 12.87 -2.14 14.59
C TYR A 164 13.12 -3.54 14.08
N ASN A 165 14.39 -3.86 13.82
CA ASN A 165 14.86 -5.21 13.51
C ASN A 165 15.47 -5.82 14.76
N LYS A 166 15.19 -7.09 14.99
CA LYS A 166 15.88 -7.89 15.98
C LYS A 166 16.42 -9.15 15.35
N ASP A 167 17.73 -9.25 15.30
CA ASP A 167 18.39 -10.44 14.82
C ASP A 167 18.16 -11.60 15.77
N LEU A 168 17.91 -12.76 15.19
CA LEU A 168 17.80 -14.04 15.83
C LEU A 168 19.04 -14.88 15.47
N THR A 169 19.12 -16.06 16.06
CA THR A 169 20.18 -17.02 15.69
C THR A 169 19.99 -17.51 14.24
N ASN A 170 21.08 -17.84 13.56
CA ASN A 170 21.08 -18.44 12.21
C ASN A 170 20.67 -17.50 11.04
N GLY A 171 20.92 -16.21 11.17
CA GLY A 171 20.64 -15.26 10.07
C GLY A 171 19.17 -14.91 9.88
N LEU A 172 18.32 -15.30 10.82
CA LEU A 172 16.93 -14.88 10.89
C LEU A 172 16.81 -13.57 11.68
N PHE A 173 15.83 -12.77 11.35
CA PHE A 173 15.45 -11.60 12.13
C PHE A 173 13.93 -11.42 12.13
N VAL A 174 13.43 -10.69 13.10
CA VAL A 174 12.04 -10.20 13.15
C VAL A 174 12.02 -8.71 12.99
N ARG A 175 10.99 -8.22 12.33
CA ARG A 175 10.82 -6.81 12.00
C ARG A 175 9.42 -6.33 12.41
N ALA A 176 9.37 -5.16 13.03
CA ALA A 176 8.16 -4.40 13.26
C ALA A 176 8.33 -3.00 12.68
N GLU A 177 7.32 -2.52 11.95
CA GLU A 177 7.33 -1.23 11.25
C GLU A 177 6.06 -0.44 11.55
N GLY A 178 6.18 0.89 11.48
CA GLY A 178 5.05 1.81 11.58
C GLY A 178 5.38 3.20 11.06
#